data_3d15787e4e4837254481e13f837da0b0
#
_entry.id   3d15787e4e4837254481e13f837da0b0
#
_cell.length_a   1.000
_cell.length_b   1.000
_cell.length_c   1.000
_cell.angle_alpha   90.00
_cell.angle_beta   90.00
_cell.angle_gamma   90.00
#
_symmetry.space_group_name_H-M   'P 1'
#
loop_
_entity.id
_entity.type
_entity.pdbx_description
1 polymer ?
#
loop_
_entity_poly.entity_id
_entity_poly.type
_entity_poly.pdbx_seq_one_letter_code
_entity_poly.pdbx_strand_id
1 'polypeptide(L)'
;MGHSARILLLGPYVLLLTVFFTVPLLLMLAISLSRQSFGQLEWTLTLHQYVRFFTDTYYLGVLADTLWLGILTTVVALLLGYPLAYHLALTRSRWKPLLIVFILSPLLVGIVIRCYGWMILFADRGLINETLVRHGWITKPLPLMYNKFGVTIALVHVFLPFMVLSLTGVLKRIEPQLIEASQTLGASPRRAFFEVTLPLSLPGVLAGCLLVFSLAISSFVVPILVGGFKVHVLPMVVYEQVLSVFDWPFGATNSFVLLVISVALIAVYIKVTERALRGIV
;
A
#
# COMPACT_ATOMS: atom_id res chain seq x y z
N MET A 1 -28.96 -15.95 -23.49
CA MET A 1 -29.58 -14.92 -22.64
C MET A 1 -29.59 -13.61 -23.42
N GLY A 2 -30.79 -13.05 -23.68
CA GLY A 2 -30.94 -11.82 -24.48
C GLY A 2 -30.33 -10.60 -23.77
N HIS A 3 -29.95 -9.59 -24.55
CA HIS A 3 -29.34 -8.35 -24.05
C HIS A 3 -30.19 -7.68 -22.95
N SER A 4 -31.50 -7.72 -23.10
CA SER A 4 -32.49 -7.22 -22.13
C SER A 4 -32.45 -7.94 -20.77
N ALA A 5 -32.25 -9.26 -20.74
CA ALA A 5 -32.16 -10.02 -19.49
C ALA A 5 -30.87 -9.70 -18.71
N ARG A 6 -29.77 -9.41 -19.43
CA ARG A 6 -28.51 -8.97 -18.78
C ARG A 6 -28.65 -7.58 -18.16
N ILE A 7 -29.31 -6.65 -18.86
CA ILE A 7 -29.54 -5.29 -18.34
C ILE A 7 -30.48 -5.35 -17.13
N LEU A 8 -31.52 -6.17 -17.14
CA LEU A 8 -32.45 -6.30 -16.02
C LEU A 8 -31.79 -6.90 -14.76
N LEU A 9 -30.87 -7.86 -14.94
CA LEU A 9 -30.15 -8.51 -13.83
C LEU A 9 -29.00 -7.68 -13.30
N LEU A 10 -28.22 -7.03 -14.18
CA LEU A 10 -27.04 -6.28 -13.78
C LEU A 10 -27.33 -4.80 -13.51
N GLY A 11 -28.39 -4.25 -14.12
CA GLY A 11 -28.73 -2.83 -14.03
C GLY A 11 -28.89 -2.32 -12.60
N PRO A 12 -29.71 -2.94 -11.74
CA PRO A 12 -29.89 -2.50 -10.36
C PRO A 12 -28.58 -2.54 -9.56
N TYR A 13 -27.74 -3.57 -9.77
CA TYR A 13 -26.45 -3.72 -9.10
C TYR A 13 -25.46 -2.65 -9.54
N VAL A 14 -25.31 -2.43 -10.86
CA VAL A 14 -24.45 -1.40 -11.42
C VAL A 14 -24.91 -0.01 -11.00
N LEU A 15 -26.22 0.27 -11.02
CA LEU A 15 -26.78 1.53 -10.57
C LEU A 15 -26.45 1.78 -9.08
N LEU A 16 -26.67 0.79 -8.24
CA LEU A 16 -26.38 0.87 -6.81
C LEU A 16 -24.90 1.15 -6.56
N LEU A 17 -24.01 0.39 -7.17
CA LEU A 17 -22.56 0.62 -7.06
C LEU A 17 -22.18 2.01 -7.54
N THR A 18 -22.67 2.43 -8.71
CA THR A 18 -22.37 3.74 -9.29
C THR A 18 -22.82 4.87 -8.37
N VAL A 19 -24.05 4.80 -7.85
CA VAL A 19 -24.59 5.82 -6.94
C VAL A 19 -23.79 5.85 -5.64
N PHE A 20 -23.60 4.71 -4.97
CA PHE A 20 -22.88 4.67 -3.69
C PHE A 20 -21.39 5.03 -3.79
N PHE A 21 -20.78 4.86 -4.94
CA PHE A 21 -19.38 5.25 -5.16
C PHE A 21 -19.25 6.67 -5.69
N THR A 22 -20.05 7.04 -6.70
CA THR A 22 -19.91 8.31 -7.41
C THR A 22 -20.45 9.49 -6.60
N VAL A 23 -21.60 9.31 -5.91
CA VAL A 23 -22.21 10.42 -5.14
C VAL A 23 -21.31 10.91 -4.01
N PRO A 24 -20.71 10.07 -3.15
CA PRO A 24 -19.77 10.53 -2.13
C PRO A 24 -18.53 11.22 -2.70
N LEU A 25 -17.99 10.73 -3.84
CA LEU A 25 -16.85 11.36 -4.50
C LEU A 25 -17.20 12.73 -5.06
N LEU A 26 -18.37 12.87 -5.69
CA LEU A 26 -18.85 14.16 -6.20
C LEU A 26 -19.14 15.15 -5.07
N LEU A 27 -19.73 14.69 -3.97
CA LEU A 27 -19.93 15.51 -2.77
C LEU A 27 -18.59 15.98 -2.21
N MET A 28 -17.61 15.10 -2.12
CA MET A 28 -16.28 15.43 -1.64
C MET A 28 -15.57 16.42 -2.57
N LEU A 29 -15.75 16.28 -3.89
CA LEU A 29 -15.27 17.25 -4.88
C LEU A 29 -15.97 18.61 -4.69
N ALA A 30 -17.29 18.63 -4.52
CA ALA A 30 -18.04 19.86 -4.31
C ALA A 30 -17.60 20.57 -3.01
N ILE A 31 -17.40 19.81 -1.92
CA ILE A 31 -16.88 20.35 -0.66
C ILE A 31 -15.45 20.90 -0.84
N SER A 32 -14.58 20.24 -1.60
CA SER A 32 -13.21 20.72 -1.83
C SER A 32 -13.15 22.03 -2.60
N LEU A 33 -14.18 22.33 -3.38
CA LEU A 33 -14.34 23.59 -4.13
C LEU A 33 -15.12 24.66 -3.35
N SER A 34 -15.57 24.37 -2.14
CA SER A 34 -16.34 25.31 -1.30
C SER A 34 -15.41 26.12 -0.38
N ARG A 35 -15.98 27.15 0.27
CA ARG A 35 -15.34 27.89 1.36
C ARG A 35 -16.03 27.56 2.68
N GLN A 36 -15.31 27.72 3.75
CA GLN A 36 -15.86 27.68 5.09
C GLN A 36 -15.67 29.04 5.75
N SER A 37 -16.76 29.64 6.22
CA SER A 37 -16.77 30.90 6.92
C SER A 37 -17.54 30.73 8.23
N PHE A 38 -16.92 31.08 9.36
CA PHE A 38 -17.52 30.96 10.71
C PHE A 38 -18.10 29.58 11.03
N GLY A 39 -17.44 28.50 10.54
CA GLY A 39 -17.89 27.11 10.77
C GLY A 39 -19.03 26.66 9.85
N GLN A 40 -19.57 27.52 8.99
CA GLN A 40 -20.59 27.18 7.99
C GLN A 40 -19.98 26.98 6.62
N LEU A 41 -20.49 25.99 5.90
CA LEU A 41 -20.06 25.67 4.54
C LEU A 41 -20.75 26.61 3.55
N GLU A 42 -19.98 27.42 2.86
CA GLU A 42 -20.47 28.28 1.77
C GLU A 42 -20.23 27.58 0.42
N TRP A 43 -21.32 27.26 -0.28
CA TRP A 43 -21.27 26.60 -1.60
C TRP A 43 -20.83 27.59 -2.69
N THR A 44 -19.57 28.04 -2.61
CA THR A 44 -18.94 28.92 -3.60
C THR A 44 -17.88 28.14 -4.35
N LEU A 45 -18.00 28.04 -5.67
CA LEU A 45 -16.97 27.38 -6.48
C LEU A 45 -15.67 28.17 -6.44
N THR A 46 -14.67 27.67 -5.73
CA THR A 46 -13.38 28.32 -5.57
C THR A 46 -12.23 27.29 -5.58
N LEU A 47 -11.12 27.68 -6.17
CA LEU A 47 -9.87 26.90 -6.15
C LEU A 47 -8.93 27.31 -5.01
N HIS A 48 -9.41 28.15 -4.06
CA HIS A 48 -8.58 28.69 -2.98
C HIS A 48 -7.87 27.61 -2.18
N GLN A 49 -8.57 26.51 -1.84
CA GLN A 49 -7.99 25.42 -1.05
C GLN A 49 -6.89 24.66 -1.81
N TYR A 50 -7.06 24.51 -3.13
CA TYR A 50 -6.03 23.93 -3.99
C TYR A 50 -4.79 24.82 -4.09
N VAL A 51 -5.00 26.14 -4.28
CA VAL A 51 -3.89 27.12 -4.27
C VAL A 51 -3.16 27.05 -2.94
N ARG A 52 -3.87 27.07 -1.80
CA ARG A 52 -3.30 26.90 -0.45
C ARG A 52 -2.46 25.62 -0.35
N PHE A 53 -2.97 24.48 -0.84
CA PHE A 53 -2.24 23.21 -0.81
C PHE A 53 -0.93 23.26 -1.61
N PHE A 54 -0.97 23.76 -2.84
CA PHE A 54 0.18 23.77 -3.74
C PHE A 54 1.18 24.92 -3.49
N THR A 55 0.81 25.94 -2.76
CA THR A 55 1.73 27.04 -2.38
C THR A 55 2.41 26.82 -1.04
N ASP A 56 1.85 25.97 -0.17
CA ASP A 56 2.43 25.68 1.15
C ASP A 56 3.39 24.50 1.08
N THR A 57 4.67 24.77 1.35
CA THR A 57 5.75 23.79 1.36
C THR A 57 5.51 22.65 2.34
N TYR A 58 4.78 22.90 3.43
CA TYR A 58 4.44 21.85 4.41
C TYR A 58 3.60 20.75 3.77
N TYR A 59 2.50 21.08 3.07
CA TYR A 59 1.63 20.07 2.47
C TYR A 59 2.29 19.33 1.30
N LEU A 60 3.13 20.02 0.54
CA LEU A 60 3.95 19.38 -0.49
C LEU A 60 4.96 18.40 0.12
N GLY A 61 5.56 18.76 1.24
CA GLY A 61 6.45 17.87 2.01
C GLY A 61 5.72 16.63 2.53
N VAL A 62 4.53 16.80 3.10
CA VAL A 62 3.68 15.69 3.59
C VAL A 62 3.25 14.77 2.43
N LEU A 63 2.90 15.32 1.28
CA LEU A 63 2.60 14.55 0.08
C LEU A 63 3.81 13.72 -0.36
N ALA A 64 4.99 14.36 -0.46
CA ALA A 64 6.22 13.68 -0.83
C ALA A 64 6.56 12.55 0.15
N ASP A 65 6.41 12.79 1.45
CA ASP A 65 6.62 11.78 2.50
C ASP A 65 5.63 10.62 2.39
N THR A 66 4.36 10.90 2.08
CA THR A 66 3.34 9.87 1.86
C THR A 66 3.70 8.96 0.69
N LEU A 67 4.08 9.55 -0.44
CA LEU A 67 4.47 8.80 -1.64
C LEU A 67 5.77 8.02 -1.41
N TRP A 68 6.76 8.64 -0.75
CA TRP A 68 8.02 7.98 -0.41
C TRP A 68 7.81 6.76 0.50
N LEU A 69 7.02 6.90 1.56
CA LEU A 69 6.67 5.78 2.45
C LEU A 69 5.91 4.67 1.70
N GLY A 70 5.01 5.05 0.81
CA GLY A 70 4.29 4.10 -0.05
C GLY A 70 5.23 3.30 -0.94
N ILE A 71 6.15 3.98 -1.64
CA ILE A 71 7.15 3.35 -2.52
C ILE A 71 8.10 2.47 -1.70
N LEU A 72 8.66 2.99 -0.62
CA LEU A 72 9.60 2.27 0.22
C LEU A 72 8.98 1.00 0.82
N THR A 73 7.75 1.12 1.34
CA THR A 73 6.98 -0.02 1.85
C THR A 73 6.77 -1.07 0.76
N THR A 74 6.40 -0.65 -0.44
CA THR A 74 6.16 -1.56 -1.58
C THR A 74 7.42 -2.28 -2.01
N VAL A 75 8.54 -1.57 -2.12
CA VAL A 75 9.83 -2.15 -2.51
C VAL A 75 10.30 -3.16 -1.47
N VAL A 76 10.25 -2.80 -0.17
CA VAL A 76 10.68 -3.70 0.89
C VAL A 76 9.74 -4.91 1.00
N ALA A 77 8.42 -4.70 0.87
CA ALA A 77 7.45 -5.80 0.86
C ALA A 77 7.65 -6.74 -0.35
N LEU A 78 8.06 -6.21 -1.52
CA LEU A 78 8.40 -7.03 -2.69
C LEU A 78 9.68 -7.84 -2.43
N LEU A 79 10.73 -7.20 -1.94
CA LEU A 79 12.03 -7.86 -1.68
C LEU A 79 11.90 -9.00 -0.66
N LEU A 80 11.08 -8.83 0.37
CA LEU A 80 10.83 -9.87 1.38
C LEU A 80 9.75 -10.85 0.92
N GLY A 81 8.72 -10.37 0.25
CA GLY A 81 7.56 -11.15 -0.16
C GLY A 81 7.84 -12.08 -1.34
N TYR A 82 8.70 -11.65 -2.28
CA TYR A 82 9.02 -12.47 -3.46
C TYR A 82 9.67 -13.82 -3.09
N PRO A 83 10.76 -13.86 -2.28
CA PRO A 83 11.34 -15.14 -1.86
C PRO A 83 10.35 -16.02 -1.11
N LEU A 84 9.52 -15.44 -0.23
CA LEU A 84 8.50 -16.17 0.52
C LEU A 84 7.43 -16.76 -0.42
N ALA A 85 6.93 -15.96 -1.36
CA ALA A 85 5.95 -16.40 -2.35
C ALA A 85 6.50 -17.47 -3.28
N TYR A 86 7.75 -17.32 -3.72
CA TYR A 86 8.46 -18.29 -4.56
C TYR A 86 8.61 -19.63 -3.83
N HIS A 87 9.07 -19.61 -2.58
CA HIS A 87 9.14 -20.81 -1.76
C HIS A 87 7.77 -21.46 -1.57
N LEU A 88 6.73 -20.67 -1.25
CA LEU A 88 5.36 -21.18 -1.09
C LEU A 88 4.76 -21.75 -2.37
N ALA A 89 5.11 -21.20 -3.54
CA ALA A 89 4.61 -21.70 -4.81
C ALA A 89 5.17 -23.10 -5.13
N LEU A 90 6.48 -23.26 -4.94
CA LEU A 90 7.21 -24.46 -5.35
C LEU A 90 7.25 -25.57 -4.30
N THR A 91 7.14 -25.23 -3.01
CA THR A 91 7.27 -26.23 -1.94
C THR A 91 6.15 -27.25 -1.94
N ARG A 92 6.51 -28.54 -1.83
CA ARG A 92 5.63 -29.68 -1.60
C ARG A 92 5.65 -30.16 -0.14
N SER A 93 6.28 -29.39 0.75
CA SER A 93 6.43 -29.73 2.16
C SER A 93 5.09 -29.85 2.87
N ARG A 94 4.98 -30.81 3.80
CA ARG A 94 3.85 -30.95 4.74
C ARG A 94 3.64 -29.71 5.64
N TRP A 95 4.66 -28.87 5.78
CA TRP A 95 4.62 -27.64 6.56
C TRP A 95 4.04 -26.44 5.80
N LYS A 96 3.76 -26.59 4.50
CA LYS A 96 3.18 -25.52 3.67
C LYS A 96 1.90 -24.87 4.25
N PRO A 97 0.91 -25.65 4.77
CA PRO A 97 -0.27 -25.05 5.40
C PRO A 97 0.09 -24.19 6.61
N LEU A 98 1.03 -24.64 7.43
CA LEU A 98 1.49 -23.88 8.60
C LEU A 98 2.17 -22.57 8.20
N LEU A 99 3.01 -22.58 7.16
CA LEU A 99 3.63 -21.37 6.61
C LEU A 99 2.57 -20.37 6.10
N ILE A 100 1.53 -20.87 5.41
CA ILE A 100 0.42 -20.03 4.94
C ILE A 100 -0.31 -19.41 6.14
N VAL A 101 -0.64 -20.20 7.16
CA VAL A 101 -1.29 -19.70 8.39
C VAL A 101 -0.41 -18.63 9.04
N PHE A 102 0.89 -18.85 9.14
CA PHE A 102 1.81 -17.90 9.77
C PHE A 102 1.90 -16.58 9.00
N ILE A 103 1.91 -16.62 7.66
CA ILE A 103 1.94 -15.43 6.83
C ILE A 103 0.60 -14.68 6.87
N LEU A 104 -0.53 -15.41 6.96
CA LEU A 104 -1.86 -14.81 6.95
C LEU A 104 -2.36 -14.43 8.35
N SER A 105 -1.80 -15.00 9.42
CA SER A 105 -2.23 -14.74 10.80
C SER A 105 -2.24 -13.23 11.17
N PRO A 106 -1.31 -12.39 10.67
CA PRO A 106 -1.39 -10.96 10.92
C PRO A 106 -2.67 -10.32 10.39
N LEU A 107 -3.29 -10.86 9.33
CA LEU A 107 -4.54 -10.31 8.79
C LEU A 107 -5.73 -10.52 9.72
N LEU A 108 -5.67 -11.53 10.57
CA LEU A 108 -6.72 -11.85 11.56
C LEU A 108 -6.62 -10.96 12.82
N VAL A 109 -5.50 -10.28 13.01
CA VAL A 109 -5.28 -9.38 14.15
C VAL A 109 -5.54 -7.94 13.72
N GLY A 110 -6.32 -7.20 14.50
CA GLY A 110 -6.61 -5.80 14.21
C GLY A 110 -5.36 -4.93 14.08
N ILE A 111 -5.38 -3.97 13.17
CA ILE A 111 -4.21 -3.11 12.86
C ILE A 111 -3.70 -2.35 14.10
N VAL A 112 -4.59 -1.90 14.96
CA VAL A 112 -4.25 -1.16 16.19
C VAL A 112 -3.44 -2.05 17.15
N ILE A 113 -3.87 -3.30 17.37
CA ILE A 113 -3.17 -4.25 18.24
C ILE A 113 -1.76 -4.52 17.70
N ARG A 114 -1.62 -4.68 16.40
CA ARG A 114 -0.31 -4.85 15.74
C ARG A 114 0.59 -3.64 15.92
N CYS A 115 0.03 -2.42 15.82
CA CYS A 115 0.79 -1.20 16.07
C CYS A 115 1.29 -1.14 17.52
N TYR A 116 0.45 -1.46 18.50
CA TYR A 116 0.89 -1.53 19.90
C TYR A 116 2.01 -2.56 20.11
N GLY A 117 1.93 -3.72 19.45
CA GLY A 117 3.03 -4.70 19.45
C GLY A 117 4.34 -4.09 18.95
N TRP A 118 4.31 -3.36 17.83
CA TRP A 118 5.48 -2.67 17.30
C TRP A 118 5.96 -1.54 18.22
N MET A 119 5.06 -0.78 18.85
CA MET A 119 5.43 0.26 19.81
C MET A 119 6.20 -0.31 21.01
N ILE A 120 5.76 -1.45 21.54
CA ILE A 120 6.44 -2.13 22.65
C ILE A 120 7.83 -2.64 22.20
N LEU A 121 7.94 -3.20 20.99
CA LEU A 121 9.20 -3.69 20.46
C LEU A 121 10.22 -2.58 20.17
N PHE A 122 9.74 -1.42 19.66
CA PHE A 122 10.54 -0.29 19.22
C PHE A 122 10.84 0.73 20.30
N ALA A 123 10.20 0.63 21.47
CA ALA A 123 10.46 1.54 22.58
C ALA A 123 11.95 1.60 22.96
N ASP A 124 12.41 2.72 23.51
CA ASP A 124 13.79 2.88 23.95
C ASP A 124 14.22 1.79 24.97
N ARG A 125 13.29 1.35 25.82
CA ARG A 125 13.42 0.22 26.72
C ARG A 125 12.64 -1.01 26.24
N GLY A 126 12.43 -1.13 24.92
CA GLY A 126 11.73 -2.26 24.30
C GLY A 126 12.66 -3.44 24.08
N LEU A 127 12.06 -4.61 23.77
CA LEU A 127 12.76 -5.86 23.61
C LEU A 127 13.96 -5.78 22.65
N ILE A 128 13.83 -5.08 21.53
CA ILE A 128 14.91 -4.92 20.54
C ILE A 128 16.08 -4.17 21.15
N ASN A 129 15.85 -2.97 21.69
CA ASN A 129 16.89 -2.14 22.28
C ASN A 129 17.55 -2.80 23.50
N GLU A 130 16.76 -3.37 24.42
CA GLU A 130 17.31 -4.09 25.58
C GLU A 130 18.21 -5.26 25.17
N THR A 131 17.78 -6.05 24.17
CA THR A 131 18.57 -7.17 23.68
C THR A 131 19.89 -6.70 23.07
N LEU A 132 19.87 -5.66 22.22
CA LEU A 132 21.06 -5.12 21.59
C LEU A 132 22.05 -4.52 22.59
N VAL A 133 21.55 -3.79 23.60
CA VAL A 133 22.39 -3.24 24.68
C VAL A 133 22.97 -4.34 25.56
N ARG A 134 22.15 -5.33 25.94
CA ARG A 134 22.58 -6.46 26.79
C ARG A 134 23.70 -7.28 26.15
N HIS A 135 23.67 -7.46 24.82
CA HIS A 135 24.74 -8.16 24.10
C HIS A 135 25.94 -7.26 23.73
N GLY A 136 25.91 -6.01 24.15
CA GLY A 136 27.01 -5.05 23.88
C GLY A 136 27.13 -4.60 22.41
N TRP A 137 26.12 -4.85 21.58
CA TRP A 137 26.12 -4.46 20.17
C TRP A 137 25.92 -2.96 19.98
N ILE A 138 25.23 -2.33 20.92
CA ILE A 138 25.01 -0.88 20.95
C ILE A 138 25.22 -0.36 22.39
N THR A 139 25.66 0.90 22.50
CA THR A 139 25.84 1.57 23.80
C THR A 139 24.64 2.44 24.21
N LYS A 140 23.82 2.85 23.25
CA LYS A 140 22.62 3.68 23.45
C LYS A 140 21.45 3.06 22.67
N PRO A 141 20.22 3.19 23.17
CA PRO A 141 19.03 2.76 22.43
C PRO A 141 18.96 3.39 21.04
N LEU A 142 18.60 2.59 20.03
CA LEU A 142 18.30 3.07 18.69
C LEU A 142 16.94 3.76 18.69
N PRO A 143 16.79 4.93 18.07
CA PRO A 143 15.51 5.61 17.93
C PRO A 143 14.67 4.91 16.87
N LEU A 144 14.05 3.77 17.22
CA LEU A 144 13.23 2.98 16.30
C LEU A 144 11.80 3.49 16.18
N MET A 145 11.30 4.21 17.21
CA MET A 145 10.00 4.87 17.21
C MET A 145 10.08 6.30 16.65
N TYR A 146 8.93 6.81 16.23
CA TYR A 146 8.73 8.20 15.81
C TYR A 146 9.65 8.61 14.64
N ASN A 147 9.87 7.69 13.69
CA ASN A 147 10.63 7.95 12.48
C ASN A 147 10.12 7.14 11.28
N LYS A 148 10.54 7.52 10.07
CA LYS A 148 10.12 6.88 8.82
C LYS A 148 10.54 5.40 8.74
N PHE A 149 11.66 5.01 9.36
CA PHE A 149 12.15 3.63 9.37
C PHE A 149 11.20 2.71 10.15
N GLY A 150 10.84 3.07 11.40
CA GLY A 150 9.91 2.30 12.22
C GLY A 150 8.53 2.19 11.57
N VAL A 151 8.03 3.30 10.99
CA VAL A 151 6.76 3.30 10.24
C VAL A 151 6.84 2.34 9.04
N THR A 152 7.94 2.37 8.28
CA THR A 152 8.11 1.48 7.12
C THR A 152 8.08 0.02 7.53
N ILE A 153 8.80 -0.38 8.59
CA ILE A 153 8.81 -1.78 9.07
C ILE A 153 7.40 -2.21 9.47
N ALA A 154 6.68 -1.36 10.22
CA ALA A 154 5.32 -1.66 10.64
C ALA A 154 4.36 -1.78 9.44
N LEU A 155 4.45 -0.88 8.44
CA LEU A 155 3.66 -0.95 7.21
C LEU A 155 3.98 -2.20 6.39
N VAL A 156 5.28 -2.54 6.24
CA VAL A 156 5.70 -3.76 5.55
C VAL A 156 5.10 -4.99 6.22
N HIS A 157 5.19 -5.11 7.54
CA HIS A 157 4.60 -6.22 8.28
C HIS A 157 3.08 -6.31 8.06
N VAL A 158 2.39 -5.17 8.02
CA VAL A 158 0.93 -5.12 7.80
C VAL A 158 0.56 -5.58 6.39
N PHE A 159 1.34 -5.18 5.36
CA PHE A 159 0.98 -5.36 3.97
C PHE A 159 1.73 -6.51 3.26
N LEU A 160 2.76 -7.10 3.88
CA LEU A 160 3.50 -8.24 3.36
C LEU A 160 2.60 -9.43 2.94
N PRO A 161 1.57 -9.82 3.70
CA PRO A 161 0.68 -10.91 3.30
C PRO A 161 0.01 -10.67 1.95
N PHE A 162 -0.40 -9.43 1.64
CA PHE A 162 -1.03 -9.10 0.36
C PHE A 162 -0.05 -9.25 -0.82
N MET A 163 1.21 -8.83 -0.62
CA MET A 163 2.28 -9.04 -1.61
C MET A 163 2.50 -10.54 -1.86
N VAL A 164 2.65 -11.31 -0.79
CA VAL A 164 2.90 -12.76 -0.88
C VAL A 164 1.74 -13.49 -1.56
N LEU A 165 0.50 -13.16 -1.23
CA LEU A 165 -0.68 -13.77 -1.86
C LEU A 165 -0.76 -13.46 -3.36
N SER A 166 -0.56 -12.20 -3.74
CA SER A 166 -0.57 -11.78 -5.15
C SER A 166 0.48 -12.52 -5.96
N LEU A 167 1.71 -12.58 -5.47
CA LEU A 167 2.83 -13.28 -6.11
C LEU A 167 2.61 -14.80 -6.17
N THR A 168 2.19 -15.41 -5.05
CA THR A 168 1.99 -16.86 -4.97
C THR A 168 0.93 -17.34 -5.96
N GLY A 169 -0.13 -16.54 -6.18
CA GLY A 169 -1.20 -16.83 -7.12
C GLY A 169 -0.70 -16.98 -8.57
N VAL A 170 0.22 -16.12 -8.99
CA VAL A 170 0.81 -16.14 -10.34
C VAL A 170 1.92 -17.20 -10.42
N LEU A 171 2.82 -17.25 -9.45
CA LEU A 171 3.93 -18.20 -9.45
C LEU A 171 3.46 -19.67 -9.50
N LYS A 172 2.33 -20.00 -8.89
CA LYS A 172 1.73 -21.36 -8.99
C LYS A 172 1.21 -21.74 -10.38
N ARG A 173 0.97 -20.76 -11.25
CA ARG A 173 0.49 -21.00 -12.62
C ARG A 173 1.63 -21.20 -13.62
N ILE A 174 2.88 -20.94 -13.22
CA ILE A 174 4.05 -21.19 -14.07
C ILE A 174 4.27 -22.69 -14.12
N GLU A 175 4.20 -23.24 -15.31
CA GLU A 175 4.38 -24.67 -15.55
C GLU A 175 5.84 -25.08 -15.25
N PRO A 176 6.07 -26.11 -14.40
CA PRO A 176 7.43 -26.57 -14.08
C PRO A 176 8.23 -27.00 -15.33
N GLN A 177 7.52 -27.50 -16.36
CA GLN A 177 8.13 -27.93 -17.63
C GLN A 177 8.92 -26.82 -18.33
N LEU A 178 8.48 -25.55 -18.20
CA LEU A 178 9.20 -24.42 -18.78
C LEU A 178 10.58 -24.22 -18.14
N ILE A 179 10.65 -24.42 -16.83
CA ILE A 179 11.90 -24.32 -16.06
C ILE A 179 12.80 -25.51 -16.40
N GLU A 180 12.25 -26.73 -16.46
CA GLU A 180 12.96 -27.96 -16.81
C GLU A 180 13.50 -27.89 -18.24
N ALA A 181 12.70 -27.42 -19.20
CA ALA A 181 13.12 -27.23 -20.59
C ALA A 181 14.30 -26.24 -20.71
N SER A 182 14.26 -25.11 -19.97
CA SER A 182 15.37 -24.17 -19.97
C SER A 182 16.66 -24.79 -19.42
N GLN A 183 16.57 -25.62 -18.39
CA GLN A 183 17.71 -26.33 -17.81
C GLN A 183 18.26 -27.42 -18.76
N THR A 184 17.39 -28.12 -19.47
CA THR A 184 17.80 -29.10 -20.52
C THR A 184 18.58 -28.41 -21.66
N LEU A 185 18.24 -27.16 -21.98
CA LEU A 185 18.97 -26.31 -22.92
C LEU A 185 20.26 -25.70 -22.33
N GLY A 186 20.66 -26.10 -21.12
CA GLY A 186 21.92 -25.70 -20.48
C GLY A 186 21.84 -24.47 -19.58
N ALA A 187 20.64 -23.95 -19.28
CA ALA A 187 20.52 -22.85 -18.32
C ALA A 187 20.78 -23.34 -16.88
N SER A 188 21.62 -22.59 -16.14
CA SER A 188 21.77 -22.83 -14.72
C SER A 188 20.46 -22.48 -13.97
N PRO A 189 20.22 -22.99 -12.75
CA PRO A 189 19.03 -22.66 -11.97
C PRO A 189 18.82 -21.14 -11.77
N ARG A 190 19.90 -20.39 -11.60
CA ARG A 190 19.85 -18.92 -11.50
C ARG A 190 19.41 -18.29 -12.82
N ARG A 191 19.94 -18.77 -13.94
CA ARG A 191 19.59 -18.30 -15.27
C ARG A 191 18.14 -18.61 -15.60
N ALA A 192 17.66 -19.83 -15.31
CA ALA A 192 16.26 -20.21 -15.45
C ALA A 192 15.33 -19.32 -14.60
N PHE A 193 15.77 -18.92 -13.40
CA PHE A 193 15.00 -17.98 -12.57
C PHE A 193 14.87 -16.61 -13.25
N PHE A 194 15.97 -16.00 -13.68
CA PHE A 194 15.93 -14.63 -14.24
C PHE A 194 15.35 -14.56 -15.65
N GLU A 195 15.54 -15.60 -16.48
CA GLU A 195 15.10 -15.62 -17.87
C GLU A 195 13.70 -16.23 -18.07
N VAL A 196 13.21 -17.07 -17.14
CA VAL A 196 11.92 -17.74 -17.25
C VAL A 196 10.98 -17.33 -16.10
N THR A 197 11.35 -17.64 -14.85
CA THR A 197 10.44 -17.47 -13.72
C THR A 197 10.13 -16.00 -13.43
N LEU A 198 11.13 -15.15 -13.37
CA LEU A 198 10.95 -13.73 -13.04
C LEU A 198 10.10 -12.99 -14.09
N PRO A 199 10.37 -13.13 -15.42
CA PRO A 199 9.51 -12.52 -16.44
C PRO A 199 8.07 -13.03 -16.41
N LEU A 200 7.85 -14.34 -16.27
CA LEU A 200 6.52 -14.93 -16.19
C LEU A 200 5.77 -14.54 -14.90
N SER A 201 6.49 -14.18 -13.84
CA SER A 201 5.88 -13.70 -12.58
C SER A 201 5.59 -12.21 -12.56
N LEU A 202 6.03 -11.43 -13.56
CA LEU A 202 5.83 -9.98 -13.61
C LEU A 202 4.36 -9.56 -13.40
N PRO A 203 3.33 -10.20 -13.97
CA PRO A 203 1.94 -9.83 -13.67
C PRO A 203 1.60 -9.90 -12.18
N GLY A 204 2.16 -10.87 -11.46
CA GLY A 204 2.01 -11.00 -10.00
C GLY A 204 2.75 -9.91 -9.23
N VAL A 205 3.98 -9.58 -9.65
CA VAL A 205 4.78 -8.48 -9.09
C VAL A 205 3.99 -7.18 -9.23
N LEU A 206 3.46 -6.93 -10.41
CA LEU A 206 2.76 -5.70 -10.72
C LEU A 206 1.46 -5.55 -9.91
N ALA A 207 0.64 -6.60 -9.87
CA ALA A 207 -0.58 -6.61 -9.07
C ALA A 207 -0.28 -6.44 -7.57
N GLY A 208 0.75 -7.14 -7.05
CA GLY A 208 1.19 -7.03 -5.67
C GLY A 208 1.71 -5.64 -5.32
N CYS A 209 2.53 -5.04 -6.18
CA CYS A 209 3.05 -3.69 -5.99
C CYS A 209 1.93 -2.64 -6.00
N LEU A 210 0.98 -2.72 -6.95
CA LEU A 210 -0.17 -1.81 -6.99
C LEU A 210 -1.01 -1.91 -5.73
N LEU A 211 -1.30 -3.12 -5.28
CA LEU A 211 -2.12 -3.35 -4.10
C LEU A 211 -1.43 -2.80 -2.85
N VAL A 212 -0.15 -3.17 -2.62
CA VAL A 212 0.60 -2.73 -1.43
C VAL A 212 0.82 -1.22 -1.45
N PHE A 213 1.17 -0.63 -2.60
CA PHE A 213 1.32 0.81 -2.73
C PHE A 213 0.04 1.55 -2.38
N SER A 214 -1.10 1.14 -2.96
CA SER A 214 -2.40 1.78 -2.70
C SER A 214 -2.79 1.71 -1.23
N LEU A 215 -2.57 0.54 -0.58
CA LEU A 215 -2.84 0.36 0.85
C LEU A 215 -1.90 1.19 1.72
N ALA A 216 -0.62 1.29 1.36
CA ALA A 216 0.39 2.03 2.13
C ALA A 216 0.13 3.53 2.11
N ILE A 217 -0.16 4.14 0.94
CA ILE A 217 -0.42 5.58 0.84
C ILE A 217 -1.74 6.00 1.49
N SER A 218 -2.70 5.07 1.62
CA SER A 218 -4.00 5.31 2.28
C SER A 218 -3.95 5.04 3.79
N SER A 219 -2.83 4.48 4.29
CA SER A 219 -2.70 4.13 5.72
C SER A 219 -2.47 5.37 6.57
N PHE A 220 -3.28 5.54 7.62
CA PHE A 220 -3.07 6.60 8.63
C PHE A 220 -2.80 6.04 10.02
N VAL A 221 -3.33 4.85 10.36
CA VAL A 221 -3.24 4.26 11.71
C VAL A 221 -1.80 3.93 12.09
N VAL A 222 -1.03 3.35 11.17
CA VAL A 222 0.38 3.00 11.43
C VAL A 222 1.24 4.27 11.58
N PRO A 223 1.19 5.25 10.66
CA PRO A 223 1.93 6.51 10.85
C PRO A 223 1.56 7.25 12.14
N ILE A 224 0.30 7.35 12.52
CA ILE A 224 -0.11 8.08 13.73
C ILE A 224 0.38 7.39 15.01
N LEU A 225 0.32 6.06 15.09
CA LEU A 225 0.72 5.31 16.29
C LEU A 225 2.23 5.11 16.38
N VAL A 226 2.89 4.71 15.30
CA VAL A 226 4.32 4.37 15.30
C VAL A 226 5.20 5.57 14.95
N GLY A 227 4.72 6.46 14.06
CA GLY A 227 5.41 7.67 13.62
C GLY A 227 5.17 8.88 14.51
N GLY A 228 4.00 8.93 15.19
CA GLY A 228 3.60 10.04 16.07
C GLY A 228 3.66 11.39 15.34
N PHE A 229 4.09 12.43 16.07
CA PHE A 229 4.18 13.80 15.54
C PHE A 229 5.42 14.07 14.66
N LYS A 230 6.27 13.06 14.39
CA LYS A 230 7.47 13.24 13.56
C LYS A 230 7.31 12.73 12.13
N VAL A 231 6.29 11.92 11.89
CA VAL A 231 6.02 11.37 10.55
C VAL A 231 4.60 11.73 10.16
N HIS A 232 4.48 12.76 9.32
CA HIS A 232 3.21 13.19 8.80
C HIS A 232 2.97 12.56 7.43
N VAL A 233 1.76 12.04 7.24
CA VAL A 233 1.27 11.54 5.94
C VAL A 233 -0.05 12.20 5.61
N LEU A 234 -0.37 12.30 4.33
CA LEU A 234 -1.55 13.03 3.87
C LEU A 234 -2.88 12.50 4.46
N PRO A 235 -3.11 11.17 4.61
CA PRO A 235 -4.30 10.67 5.31
C PRO A 235 -4.42 11.14 6.78
N MET A 236 -3.28 11.34 7.45
CA MET A 236 -3.27 11.86 8.82
C MET A 236 -3.69 13.34 8.85
N VAL A 237 -3.19 14.13 7.89
CA VAL A 237 -3.60 15.54 7.74
C VAL A 237 -5.09 15.63 7.41
N VAL A 238 -5.61 14.77 6.53
CA VAL A 238 -7.05 14.70 6.24
C VAL A 238 -7.86 14.45 7.51
N TYR A 239 -7.44 13.46 8.30
CA TYR A 239 -8.09 13.12 9.58
C TYR A 239 -8.10 14.34 10.54
N GLU A 240 -6.97 15.02 10.66
CA GLU A 240 -6.82 16.21 11.52
C GLU A 240 -7.69 17.37 11.04
N GLN A 241 -7.67 17.69 9.73
CA GLN A 241 -8.46 18.79 9.16
C GLN A 241 -9.96 18.56 9.30
N VAL A 242 -10.43 17.33 9.11
CA VAL A 242 -11.86 16.99 9.16
C VAL A 242 -12.38 16.89 10.60
N LEU A 243 -11.64 16.21 11.50
CA LEU A 243 -12.15 15.85 12.83
C LEU A 243 -11.63 16.71 13.97
N SER A 244 -10.48 17.39 13.82
CA SER A 244 -9.88 18.21 14.88
C SER A 244 -10.02 19.71 14.59
N VAL A 245 -9.72 20.12 13.36
CA VAL A 245 -9.78 21.52 12.93
C VAL A 245 -11.16 21.90 12.41
N PHE A 246 -11.95 20.90 11.95
CA PHE A 246 -13.25 21.08 11.30
C PHE A 246 -13.18 21.93 10.01
N ASP A 247 -12.02 21.98 9.34
CA ASP A 247 -11.85 22.58 8.00
C ASP A 247 -12.17 21.53 6.92
N TRP A 248 -13.46 21.29 6.71
CA TRP A 248 -13.95 20.26 5.80
C TRP A 248 -13.54 20.51 4.35
N PRO A 249 -13.58 21.76 3.82
CA PRO A 249 -13.12 22.03 2.45
C PRO A 249 -11.66 21.68 2.24
N PHE A 250 -10.80 22.02 3.21
CA PHE A 250 -9.38 21.72 3.08
C PHE A 250 -9.07 20.23 3.28
N GLY A 251 -9.78 19.56 4.20
CA GLY A 251 -9.70 18.11 4.36
C GLY A 251 -10.12 17.36 3.08
N ALA A 252 -11.22 17.80 2.45
CA ALA A 252 -11.68 17.25 1.17
C ALA A 252 -10.67 17.51 0.04
N THR A 253 -10.05 18.70 0.00
CA THR A 253 -8.99 19.04 -0.98
C THR A 253 -7.79 18.11 -0.83
N ASN A 254 -7.28 17.91 0.39
CA ASN A 254 -6.15 17.00 0.66
C ASN A 254 -6.45 15.56 0.19
N SER A 255 -7.67 15.08 0.47
CA SER A 255 -8.11 13.75 0.05
C SER A 255 -8.20 13.64 -1.48
N PHE A 256 -8.71 14.69 -2.15
CA PHE A 256 -8.86 14.71 -3.61
C PHE A 256 -7.51 14.80 -4.31
N VAL A 257 -6.58 15.59 -3.79
CA VAL A 257 -5.19 15.65 -4.28
C VAL A 257 -4.52 14.28 -4.18
N LEU A 258 -4.66 13.60 -3.03
CA LEU A 258 -4.11 12.24 -2.85
C LEU A 258 -4.74 11.26 -3.83
N LEU A 259 -6.07 11.32 -4.03
CA LEU A 259 -6.78 10.46 -4.97
C LEU A 259 -6.27 10.65 -6.40
N VAL A 260 -6.21 11.90 -6.89
CA VAL A 260 -5.79 12.21 -8.26
C VAL A 260 -4.34 11.79 -8.51
N ILE A 261 -3.44 12.10 -7.58
CA ILE A 261 -2.02 11.73 -7.71
C ILE A 261 -1.85 10.21 -7.66
N SER A 262 -2.58 9.52 -6.77
CA SER A 262 -2.55 8.05 -6.69
C SER A 262 -3.03 7.40 -7.98
N VAL A 263 -4.16 7.85 -8.52
CA VAL A 263 -4.71 7.35 -9.79
C VAL A 263 -3.74 7.64 -10.95
N ALA A 264 -3.15 8.83 -11.00
CA ALA A 264 -2.17 9.18 -12.02
C ALA A 264 -0.92 8.28 -11.96
N LEU A 265 -0.37 8.06 -10.76
CA LEU A 265 0.78 7.17 -10.56
C LEU A 265 0.45 5.73 -10.96
N ILE A 266 -0.72 5.21 -10.57
CA ILE A 266 -1.20 3.88 -10.96
C ILE A 266 -1.35 3.77 -12.48
N ALA A 267 -1.93 4.78 -13.12
CA ALA A 267 -2.09 4.80 -14.58
C ALA A 267 -0.74 4.81 -15.31
N VAL A 268 0.21 5.61 -14.83
CA VAL A 268 1.60 5.62 -15.36
C VAL A 268 2.25 4.27 -15.16
N TYR A 269 2.15 3.69 -13.97
CA TYR A 269 2.68 2.38 -13.65
C TYR A 269 2.14 1.29 -14.59
N ILE A 270 0.81 1.23 -14.79
CA ILE A 270 0.17 0.28 -15.72
C ILE A 270 0.70 0.47 -17.14
N LYS A 271 0.74 1.70 -17.66
CA LYS A 271 1.24 1.99 -19.02
C LYS A 271 2.69 1.58 -19.24
N VAL A 272 3.57 1.88 -18.28
CA VAL A 272 5.00 1.51 -18.34
C VAL A 272 5.14 0.00 -18.36
N THR A 273 4.35 -0.67 -17.54
CA THR A 273 4.37 -2.13 -17.40
C THR A 273 3.81 -2.86 -18.61
N GLU A 274 2.69 -2.41 -19.17
CA GLU A 274 2.14 -2.98 -20.40
C GLU A 274 3.15 -2.92 -21.56
N ARG A 275 3.92 -1.82 -21.65
CA ARG A 275 4.98 -1.69 -22.65
C ARG A 275 6.12 -2.68 -22.41
N ALA A 276 6.51 -2.89 -21.17
CA ALA A 276 7.55 -3.86 -20.80
C ALA A 276 7.09 -5.31 -21.09
N LEU A 277 5.83 -5.64 -20.85
CA LEU A 277 5.26 -6.97 -21.10
C LEU A 277 5.08 -7.27 -22.58
N ARG A 278 4.75 -6.28 -23.44
CA ARG A 278 4.63 -6.48 -24.90
C ARG A 278 5.94 -6.89 -25.58
N GLY A 279 7.08 -6.68 -24.91
CA GLY A 279 8.39 -7.14 -25.40
C GLY A 279 8.76 -8.57 -24.97
N ILE A 280 7.92 -9.22 -24.13
CA ILE A 280 8.18 -10.54 -23.54
C ILE A 280 7.17 -11.61 -24.03
N VAL A 281 6.00 -11.18 -24.49
CA VAL A 281 4.96 -11.99 -25.14
C VAL A 281 5.00 -11.74 -26.66
#